data_4addc8e2d3f6aec21a1464b77f48d266
#
_entry.id   4addc8e2d3f6aec21a1464b77f48d266
#
_cell.length_a   1.000
_cell.length_b   1.000
_cell.length_c   1.000
_cell.angle_alpha   90.00
_cell.angle_beta   90.00
_cell.angle_gamma   90.00
#
_symmetry.space_group_name_H-M   'P 1'
#
loop_
_entity.id
_entity.type
_entity.pdbx_description
1 polymer ?
#
loop_
_entity_poly.entity_id
_entity_poly.type
_entity_poly.pdbx_seq_one_letter_code
_entity_poly.pdbx_strand_id
1 'polypeptide(L)'
;MVRMPQIAPGQTLLFDADDTLWENNVYFERAIAAFISCLDHHEYTPAEVRERLNEVERETIHTHGYGLHSFTHSLLLCFERLSPAPMAPTHMKDEKRRQILGFARAIAEQEIELLPGVAETLAELSTRHRLILMTKGNHAEQADKLARSGLGSYFSAVEIVAEKDPATYREVIGRHNSELASCAALEFWMLGNSPRSDINPALAAGLNAVFLFHKHTWVLEHTALDPVPVGQQLIELDSFAKLCAIF
;
A
#
# COMPACT_ATOMS: atom_id res chain seq x y z
N MET A 1 -14.72 7.02 -28.10
CA MET A 1 -14.52 7.37 -26.70
C MET A 1 -15.54 6.55 -25.90
N VAL A 2 -15.11 5.63 -25.07
CA VAL A 2 -16.00 4.93 -24.13
C VAL A 2 -16.45 5.96 -23.10
N ARG A 3 -17.76 6.15 -22.96
CA ARG A 3 -18.30 7.11 -21.98
C ARG A 3 -18.04 6.51 -20.58
N MET A 4 -17.28 7.19 -19.75
CA MET A 4 -17.08 6.81 -18.36
C MET A 4 -18.44 6.78 -17.62
N PRO A 5 -18.68 5.79 -16.77
CA PRO A 5 -19.89 5.79 -15.96
C PRO A 5 -19.88 7.01 -15.04
N GLN A 6 -21.02 7.63 -14.81
CA GLN A 6 -21.18 8.67 -13.80
C GLN A 6 -21.90 8.07 -12.59
N ILE A 7 -21.26 8.16 -11.44
CA ILE A 7 -21.77 7.67 -10.16
C ILE A 7 -22.48 8.80 -9.43
N ALA A 8 -23.66 8.53 -8.88
CA ALA A 8 -24.44 9.54 -8.16
C ALA A 8 -23.70 10.00 -6.87
N PRO A 9 -23.84 11.27 -6.48
CA PRO A 9 -23.34 11.77 -5.19
C PRO A 9 -23.84 10.96 -3.99
N GLY A 10 -23.13 11.07 -2.85
CA GLY A 10 -23.51 10.41 -1.60
C GLY A 10 -22.87 9.03 -1.40
N GLN A 11 -21.95 8.61 -2.27
CA GLN A 11 -21.19 7.38 -2.09
C GLN A 11 -20.20 7.49 -0.93
N THR A 12 -19.82 6.35 -0.36
CA THR A 12 -18.69 6.21 0.56
C THR A 12 -17.49 5.66 -0.19
N LEU A 13 -16.42 6.43 -0.27
CA LEU A 13 -15.19 6.11 -0.99
C LEU A 13 -14.09 5.78 0.00
N LEU A 14 -13.63 4.52 0.03
CA LEU A 14 -12.49 4.07 0.80
C LEU A 14 -11.24 4.20 -0.07
N PHE A 15 -10.26 4.96 0.40
CA PHE A 15 -9.00 5.17 -0.31
C PHE A 15 -7.88 4.39 0.38
N ASP A 16 -7.16 3.61 -0.39
CA ASP A 16 -5.83 3.18 0.01
C ASP A 16 -4.87 4.38 0.06
N ALA A 17 -3.73 4.22 0.72
CA ALA A 17 -2.77 5.28 0.94
C ALA A 17 -1.49 5.12 0.10
N ASP A 18 -0.68 4.10 0.41
CA ASP A 18 0.66 3.89 -0.16
C ASP A 18 0.57 3.50 -1.65
N ASP A 19 1.25 4.24 -2.52
CA ASP A 19 1.20 4.10 -3.99
C ASP A 19 -0.20 4.35 -4.61
N THR A 20 -1.13 4.91 -3.82
CA THR A 20 -2.46 5.38 -4.24
C THR A 20 -2.58 6.89 -4.08
N LEU A 21 -2.20 7.44 -2.92
CA LEU A 21 -2.21 8.87 -2.62
C LEU A 21 -0.82 9.51 -2.68
N TRP A 22 0.20 8.75 -2.34
CA TRP A 22 1.59 9.19 -2.33
C TRP A 22 2.54 8.06 -2.73
N GLU A 23 3.71 8.42 -3.23
CA GLU A 23 4.78 7.48 -3.55
C GLU A 23 5.25 6.78 -2.27
N ASN A 24 5.38 5.46 -2.31
CA ASN A 24 5.85 4.67 -1.18
C ASN A 24 6.86 3.59 -1.61
N ASN A 25 6.44 2.61 -2.41
CA ASN A 25 7.29 1.46 -2.72
C ASN A 25 8.55 1.81 -3.49
N VAL A 26 8.55 2.91 -4.23
CA VAL A 26 9.75 3.41 -4.92
C VAL A 26 10.92 3.66 -3.97
N TYR A 27 10.67 4.06 -2.72
CA TYR A 27 11.70 4.29 -1.72
C TYR A 27 12.26 2.98 -1.17
N PHE A 28 11.39 1.98 -0.98
CA PHE A 28 11.80 0.62 -0.62
C PHE A 28 12.64 -0.01 -1.73
N GLU A 29 12.25 0.12 -2.99
CA GLU A 29 13.03 -0.39 -4.13
C GLU A 29 14.42 0.27 -4.23
N ARG A 30 14.54 1.58 -3.93
CA ARG A 30 15.85 2.26 -3.85
C ARG A 30 16.71 1.70 -2.71
N ALA A 31 16.11 1.45 -1.55
CA ALA A 31 16.80 0.86 -0.41
C ALA A 31 17.25 -0.57 -0.72
N ILE A 32 16.43 -1.36 -1.41
CA ILE A 32 16.76 -2.72 -1.86
C ILE A 32 17.91 -2.71 -2.86
N ALA A 33 17.90 -1.81 -3.83
CA ALA A 33 19.00 -1.65 -4.77
C ALA A 33 20.32 -1.29 -4.06
N ALA A 34 20.27 -0.39 -3.08
CA ALA A 34 21.41 -0.03 -2.25
C ALA A 34 21.89 -1.22 -1.39
N PHE A 35 20.96 -1.99 -0.82
CA PHE A 35 21.26 -3.22 -0.07
C PHE A 35 21.97 -4.26 -0.93
N ILE A 36 21.45 -4.57 -2.12
CA ILE A 36 22.05 -5.51 -3.07
C ILE A 36 23.47 -5.05 -3.45
N SER A 37 23.64 -3.77 -3.75
CA SER A 37 24.95 -3.18 -4.05
C SER A 37 25.91 -3.25 -2.85
N CYS A 38 25.42 -3.00 -1.63
CA CYS A 38 26.21 -3.08 -0.39
C CYS A 38 26.67 -4.50 -0.10
N LEU A 39 25.88 -5.51 -0.40
CA LEU A 39 26.27 -6.92 -0.21
C LEU A 39 27.50 -7.27 -1.04
N ASP A 40 27.58 -6.78 -2.28
CA ASP A 40 28.64 -7.09 -3.25
C ASP A 40 28.90 -8.61 -3.31
N HIS A 41 27.82 -9.36 -3.50
CA HIS A 41 27.86 -10.81 -3.34
C HIS A 41 28.39 -11.50 -4.60
N HIS A 42 29.39 -12.38 -4.45
CA HIS A 42 30.03 -13.04 -5.58
C HIS A 42 29.37 -14.37 -6.00
N GLU A 43 28.58 -14.99 -5.11
CA GLU A 43 27.92 -16.28 -5.37
C GLU A 43 26.52 -16.14 -5.96
N TYR A 44 25.84 -14.99 -5.70
CA TYR A 44 24.48 -14.72 -6.13
C TYR A 44 24.41 -13.49 -7.00
N THR A 45 23.65 -13.56 -8.07
CA THR A 45 23.32 -12.40 -8.91
C THR A 45 22.39 -11.44 -8.15
N PRO A 46 22.32 -10.16 -8.55
CA PRO A 46 21.35 -9.20 -7.98
C PRO A 46 19.91 -9.70 -7.98
N ALA A 47 19.49 -10.41 -9.02
CA ALA A 47 18.14 -10.98 -9.13
C ALA A 47 17.91 -12.11 -8.11
N GLU A 48 18.89 -12.98 -7.89
CA GLU A 48 18.81 -14.03 -6.88
C GLU A 48 18.80 -13.47 -5.46
N VAL A 49 19.59 -12.42 -5.18
CA VAL A 49 19.54 -11.72 -3.89
C VAL A 49 18.15 -11.09 -3.68
N ARG A 50 17.58 -10.48 -4.72
CA ARG A 50 16.22 -9.91 -4.66
C ARG A 50 15.18 -10.98 -4.33
N GLU A 51 15.21 -12.13 -4.98
CA GLU A 51 14.22 -13.19 -4.72
C GLU A 51 14.36 -13.77 -3.31
N ARG A 52 15.58 -13.95 -2.82
CA ARG A 52 15.81 -14.36 -1.42
C ARG A 52 15.29 -13.34 -0.42
N LEU A 53 15.42 -12.04 -0.73
CA LEU A 53 14.82 -10.99 0.10
C LEU A 53 13.30 -11.07 0.07
N ASN A 54 12.68 -11.28 -1.10
CA ASN A 54 11.23 -11.47 -1.20
C ASN A 54 10.73 -12.66 -0.37
N GLU A 55 11.48 -13.77 -0.32
CA GLU A 55 11.17 -14.91 0.54
C GLU A 55 11.21 -14.53 2.02
N VAL A 56 12.27 -13.82 2.43
CA VAL A 56 12.43 -13.34 3.81
C VAL A 56 11.34 -12.34 4.18
N GLU A 57 10.96 -11.43 3.29
CA GLU A 57 9.85 -10.48 3.51
C GLU A 57 8.52 -11.22 3.75
N ARG A 58 8.20 -12.25 2.94
CA ARG A 58 6.99 -13.07 3.16
C ARG A 58 6.98 -13.71 4.54
N GLU A 59 8.10 -14.29 5.00
CA GLU A 59 8.22 -14.89 6.33
C GLU A 59 8.07 -13.84 7.44
N THR A 60 8.73 -12.69 7.27
CA THR A 60 8.80 -11.65 8.29
C THR A 60 7.45 -10.95 8.50
N ILE A 61 6.68 -10.74 7.43
CA ILE A 61 5.34 -10.15 7.49
C ILE A 61 4.41 -10.98 8.37
N HIS A 62 4.48 -12.31 8.32
CA HIS A 62 3.64 -13.17 9.16
C HIS A 62 3.90 -13.01 10.66
N THR A 63 5.12 -12.62 11.05
CA THR A 63 5.52 -12.51 12.46
C THR A 63 5.57 -11.09 12.98
N HIS A 64 5.90 -10.12 12.13
CA HIS A 64 6.14 -8.72 12.50
C HIS A 64 5.13 -7.74 11.86
N GLY A 65 4.26 -8.22 10.97
CA GLY A 65 3.35 -7.39 10.20
C GLY A 65 4.07 -6.56 9.12
N TYR A 66 3.39 -5.53 8.63
CA TYR A 66 3.91 -4.60 7.63
C TYR A 66 4.61 -3.41 8.29
N GLY A 67 5.43 -2.70 7.50
CA GLY A 67 6.07 -1.45 7.89
C GLY A 67 7.58 -1.50 7.88
N LEU A 68 8.20 -0.36 8.17
CA LEU A 68 9.64 -0.16 8.09
C LEU A 68 10.43 -1.06 9.05
N HIS A 69 9.87 -1.34 10.24
CA HIS A 69 10.49 -2.25 11.20
C HIS A 69 10.62 -3.67 10.63
N SER A 70 9.54 -4.21 10.06
CA SER A 70 9.52 -5.53 9.42
C SER A 70 10.49 -5.59 8.23
N PHE A 71 10.48 -4.56 7.39
CA PHE A 71 11.40 -4.44 6.25
C PHE A 71 12.86 -4.40 6.72
N THR A 72 13.19 -3.60 7.73
CA THR A 72 14.54 -3.53 8.30
C THR A 72 15.01 -4.89 8.81
N HIS A 73 14.12 -5.60 9.50
CA HIS A 73 14.39 -6.96 9.97
C HIS A 73 14.65 -7.92 8.80
N SER A 74 13.85 -7.82 7.73
CA SER A 74 14.05 -8.63 6.52
C SER A 74 15.40 -8.40 5.85
N LEU A 75 15.85 -7.14 5.74
CA LEU A 75 17.17 -6.83 5.20
C LEU A 75 18.29 -7.44 6.03
N LEU A 76 18.22 -7.31 7.36
CA LEU A 76 19.23 -7.88 8.26
C LEU A 76 19.25 -9.40 8.22
N LEU A 77 18.09 -10.04 8.24
CA LEU A 77 17.96 -11.50 8.16
C LEU A 77 18.46 -12.05 6.82
N CYS A 78 18.12 -11.36 5.71
CA CYS A 78 18.64 -11.70 4.39
C CYS A 78 20.17 -11.58 4.34
N PHE A 79 20.74 -10.50 4.89
CA PHE A 79 22.18 -10.33 5.02
C PHE A 79 22.83 -11.49 5.80
N GLU A 80 22.24 -11.90 6.92
CA GLU A 80 22.75 -13.01 7.73
C GLU A 80 22.72 -14.34 6.97
N ARG A 81 21.62 -14.63 6.26
CA ARG A 81 21.46 -15.86 5.47
C ARG A 81 22.39 -15.92 4.28
N LEU A 82 22.73 -14.79 3.67
CA LEU A 82 23.61 -14.70 2.51
C LEU A 82 25.10 -14.56 2.90
N SER A 83 25.40 -14.25 4.16
CA SER A 83 26.77 -14.11 4.61
C SER A 83 27.34 -15.46 5.05
N PRO A 84 28.29 -16.09 4.31
CA PRO A 84 28.89 -17.35 4.71
C PRO A 84 29.58 -17.21 6.08
N ALA A 85 29.34 -18.18 6.97
CA ALA A 85 30.07 -18.31 8.22
C ALA A 85 31.51 -18.76 7.94
N PRO A 86 32.49 -18.40 8.65
CA PRO A 86 33.00 -17.34 9.51
C PRO A 86 34.06 -16.43 8.84
N MET A 87 34.01 -16.17 7.53
CA MET A 87 35.13 -15.56 6.78
C MET A 87 35.28 -14.04 6.92
N ALA A 88 34.28 -13.31 7.39
CA ALA A 88 34.43 -11.86 7.56
C ALA A 88 34.76 -11.49 9.01
N PRO A 89 35.75 -10.63 9.26
CA PRO A 89 36.00 -10.07 10.59
C PRO A 89 34.73 -9.40 11.15
N THR A 90 34.50 -9.52 12.45
CA THR A 90 33.32 -9.00 13.15
C THR A 90 33.03 -7.52 12.83
N HIS A 91 34.07 -6.70 12.79
CA HIS A 91 33.95 -5.26 12.49
C HIS A 91 33.40 -4.97 11.07
N MET A 92 33.70 -5.80 10.09
CA MET A 92 33.15 -5.66 8.73
C MET A 92 31.66 -6.02 8.69
N LYS A 93 31.21 -7.02 9.48
CA LYS A 93 29.79 -7.35 9.63
C LYS A 93 29.03 -6.20 10.32
N ASP A 94 29.62 -5.61 11.36
CA ASP A 94 29.02 -4.48 12.08
C ASP A 94 28.92 -3.23 11.20
N GLU A 95 29.90 -3.00 10.32
CA GLU A 95 29.84 -1.91 9.36
C GLU A 95 28.72 -2.10 8.35
N LYS A 96 28.61 -3.29 7.74
CA LYS A 96 27.52 -3.60 6.80
C LYS A 96 26.14 -3.52 7.48
N ARG A 97 26.00 -3.99 8.71
CA ARG A 97 24.75 -3.84 9.49
C ARG A 97 24.38 -2.37 9.69
N ARG A 98 25.34 -1.50 10.02
CA ARG A 98 25.09 -0.05 10.15
C ARG A 98 24.66 0.57 8.83
N GLN A 99 25.26 0.19 7.70
CA GLN A 99 24.84 0.64 6.37
C GLN A 99 23.42 0.20 6.03
N ILE A 100 23.08 -1.07 6.30
CA ILE A 100 21.71 -1.61 6.09
C ILE A 100 20.68 -0.83 6.92
N LEU A 101 20.96 -0.57 8.20
CA LEU A 101 20.10 0.27 9.05
C LEU A 101 19.97 1.70 8.52
N GLY A 102 21.01 2.22 7.88
CA GLY A 102 21.00 3.52 7.19
C GLY A 102 20.01 3.55 6.02
N PHE A 103 19.89 2.49 5.24
CA PHE A 103 18.94 2.41 4.13
C PHE A 103 17.48 2.49 4.61
N ALA A 104 17.17 1.77 5.70
CA ALA A 104 15.84 1.82 6.29
C ALA A 104 15.52 3.20 6.88
N ARG A 105 16.48 3.83 7.57
CA ARG A 105 16.33 5.20 8.10
C ARG A 105 16.05 6.19 6.99
N ALA A 106 16.73 6.09 5.85
CA ALA A 106 16.51 6.97 4.71
C ALA A 106 15.09 6.93 4.18
N ILE A 107 14.37 5.79 4.30
CA ILE A 107 12.94 5.69 3.96
C ILE A 107 12.10 6.51 4.95
N ALA A 108 12.36 6.40 6.26
CA ALA A 108 11.61 7.13 7.28
C ALA A 108 11.76 8.66 7.14
N GLU A 109 12.91 9.12 6.65
CA GLU A 109 13.23 10.53 6.48
C GLU A 109 12.74 11.13 5.16
N GLN A 110 12.14 10.33 4.25
CA GLN A 110 11.59 10.84 3.00
C GLN A 110 10.42 11.79 3.26
N GLU A 111 10.36 12.84 2.47
CA GLU A 111 9.15 13.68 2.38
C GLU A 111 8.01 12.88 1.74
N ILE A 112 6.78 13.20 2.10
CA ILE A 112 5.61 12.59 1.48
C ILE A 112 5.39 13.24 0.11
N GLU A 113 5.64 12.49 -0.95
CA GLU A 113 5.45 12.92 -2.34
C GLU A 113 4.06 12.49 -2.81
N LEU A 114 3.12 13.43 -2.87
CA LEU A 114 1.76 13.15 -3.36
C LEU A 114 1.78 12.75 -4.84
N LEU A 115 0.95 11.78 -5.19
CA LEU A 115 0.74 11.45 -6.60
C LEU A 115 0.01 12.58 -7.34
N PRO A 116 0.22 12.73 -8.66
CA PRO A 116 -0.35 13.83 -9.43
C PRO A 116 -1.87 13.92 -9.33
N GLY A 117 -2.39 15.09 -8.99
CA GLY A 117 -3.82 15.38 -8.93
C GLY A 117 -4.55 14.89 -7.69
N VAL A 118 -3.84 14.29 -6.71
CA VAL A 118 -4.47 13.74 -5.50
C VAL A 118 -5.15 14.80 -4.66
N ALA A 119 -4.47 15.88 -4.31
CA ALA A 119 -5.01 16.90 -3.41
C ALA A 119 -6.25 17.57 -4.00
N GLU A 120 -6.19 17.96 -5.26
CA GLU A 120 -7.29 18.61 -5.98
C GLU A 120 -8.50 17.67 -6.12
N THR A 121 -8.24 16.39 -6.46
CA THR A 121 -9.32 15.39 -6.61
C THR A 121 -9.99 15.10 -5.27
N LEU A 122 -9.23 14.90 -4.18
CA LEU A 122 -9.81 14.69 -2.86
C LEU A 122 -10.61 15.91 -2.39
N ALA A 123 -10.12 17.14 -2.63
CA ALA A 123 -10.84 18.36 -2.31
C ALA A 123 -12.20 18.41 -3.03
N GLU A 124 -12.27 18.06 -4.30
CA GLU A 124 -13.51 18.02 -5.06
C GLU A 124 -14.44 16.90 -4.58
N LEU A 125 -13.94 15.65 -4.47
CA LEU A 125 -14.74 14.50 -4.09
C LEU A 125 -15.32 14.64 -2.68
N SER A 126 -14.59 15.22 -1.73
CA SER A 126 -15.06 15.43 -0.36
C SER A 126 -16.29 16.31 -0.25
N THR A 127 -16.60 17.11 -1.27
CA THR A 127 -17.82 17.94 -1.32
C THR A 127 -19.07 17.16 -1.70
N ARG A 128 -18.92 15.99 -2.31
CA ARG A 128 -20.02 15.18 -2.89
C ARG A 128 -20.14 13.79 -2.29
N HIS A 129 -19.07 13.27 -1.70
CA HIS A 129 -18.94 11.91 -1.21
C HIS A 129 -18.35 11.89 0.19
N ARG A 130 -18.61 10.82 0.93
CA ARG A 130 -17.92 10.53 2.19
C ARG A 130 -16.59 9.85 1.88
N LEU A 131 -15.47 10.44 2.29
CA LEU A 131 -14.17 9.86 2.08
C LEU A 131 -13.66 9.22 3.38
N ILE A 132 -13.13 8.00 3.28
CA ILE A 132 -12.51 7.25 4.36
C ILE A 132 -11.13 6.81 3.88
N LEU A 133 -10.09 7.06 4.67
CA LEU A 133 -8.80 6.43 4.42
C LEU A 133 -8.83 5.00 4.97
N MET A 134 -8.48 4.01 4.15
CA MET A 134 -8.32 2.62 4.59
C MET A 134 -6.98 2.08 4.14
N THR A 135 -6.02 2.02 5.03
CA THR A 135 -4.65 1.56 4.76
C THR A 135 -4.26 0.42 5.68
N LYS A 136 -3.35 -0.45 5.22
CA LYS A 136 -2.79 -1.51 6.05
C LYS A 136 -1.37 -1.16 6.50
N GLY A 137 -0.98 -1.64 7.66
CA GLY A 137 0.39 -1.52 8.13
C GLY A 137 0.51 -1.14 9.60
N ASN A 138 1.69 -0.64 9.96
CA ASN A 138 1.94 -0.15 11.31
C ASN A 138 1.14 1.13 11.56
N HIS A 139 0.36 1.14 12.63
CA HIS A 139 -0.55 2.25 12.95
C HIS A 139 0.19 3.59 13.10
N ALA A 140 1.31 3.61 13.81
CA ALA A 140 2.06 4.85 14.05
C ALA A 140 2.69 5.38 12.75
N GLU A 141 3.22 4.49 11.91
CA GLU A 141 3.81 4.87 10.61
C GLU A 141 2.76 5.44 9.66
N GLN A 142 1.59 4.79 9.54
CA GLN A 142 0.53 5.26 8.64
C GLN A 142 -0.11 6.56 9.14
N ALA A 143 -0.29 6.71 10.45
CA ALA A 143 -0.79 7.95 11.04
C ALA A 143 0.19 9.13 10.84
N ASP A 144 1.51 8.89 10.97
CA ASP A 144 2.54 9.90 10.69
C ASP A 144 2.55 10.30 9.22
N LYS A 145 2.51 9.34 8.29
CA LYS A 145 2.42 9.62 6.84
C LYS A 145 1.19 10.47 6.51
N LEU A 146 0.03 10.13 7.04
CA LEU A 146 -1.19 10.91 6.82
C LEU A 146 -1.05 12.33 7.37
N ALA A 147 -0.50 12.51 8.57
CA ALA A 147 -0.30 13.83 9.14
C ALA A 147 0.67 14.68 8.29
N ARG A 148 1.76 14.10 7.82
CA ARG A 148 2.77 14.77 6.98
C ARG A 148 2.27 15.05 5.57
N SER A 149 1.33 14.25 5.04
CA SER A 149 0.75 14.46 3.70
C SER A 149 -0.13 15.70 3.61
N GLY A 150 -0.65 16.19 4.74
CA GLY A 150 -1.63 17.29 4.77
C GLY A 150 -3.04 16.90 4.30
N LEU A 151 -3.29 15.63 3.96
CA LEU A 151 -4.56 15.17 3.39
C LEU A 151 -5.63 14.82 4.44
N GLY A 152 -5.27 14.77 5.72
CA GLY A 152 -6.14 14.28 6.80
C GLY A 152 -7.51 14.94 6.87
N SER A 153 -7.61 16.23 6.52
CA SER A 153 -8.87 16.99 6.57
C SER A 153 -9.92 16.58 5.52
N TYR A 154 -9.53 15.87 4.48
CA TYR A 154 -10.47 15.37 3.46
C TYR A 154 -11.20 14.10 3.89
N PHE A 155 -10.67 13.37 4.85
CA PHE A 155 -11.21 12.09 5.30
C PHE A 155 -12.08 12.26 6.54
N SER A 156 -13.31 11.75 6.48
CA SER A 156 -14.24 11.72 7.63
C SER A 156 -13.86 10.66 8.67
N ALA A 157 -13.09 9.64 8.26
CA ALA A 157 -12.58 8.58 9.13
C ALA A 157 -11.27 8.01 8.57
N VAL A 158 -10.48 7.38 9.45
CA VAL A 158 -9.21 6.73 9.12
C VAL A 158 -9.21 5.32 9.72
N GLU A 159 -9.07 4.32 8.87
CA GLU A 159 -9.02 2.90 9.21
C GLU A 159 -7.62 2.37 8.89
N ILE A 160 -6.80 2.19 9.91
CA ILE A 160 -5.48 1.54 9.79
C ILE A 160 -5.64 0.12 10.26
N VAL A 161 -5.53 -0.84 9.34
CA VAL A 161 -5.81 -2.25 9.56
C VAL A 161 -4.54 -3.11 9.47
N ALA A 162 -4.55 -4.26 10.12
CA ALA A 162 -3.43 -5.20 10.04
C ALA A 162 -3.36 -5.89 8.67
N GLU A 163 -4.53 -6.23 8.09
CA GLU A 163 -4.65 -6.83 6.76
C GLU A 163 -5.96 -6.37 6.10
N LYS A 164 -5.95 -6.29 4.78
CA LYS A 164 -7.11 -5.98 3.94
C LYS A 164 -7.66 -7.28 3.33
N ASP A 165 -8.45 -7.99 4.10
CA ASP A 165 -9.17 -9.18 3.67
C ASP A 165 -10.68 -8.94 3.62
N PRO A 166 -11.48 -9.85 3.02
CA PRO A 166 -12.93 -9.66 2.91
C PRO A 166 -13.65 -9.54 4.27
N ALA A 167 -13.11 -10.10 5.35
CA ALA A 167 -13.68 -9.99 6.68
C ALA A 167 -13.46 -8.58 7.25
N THR A 168 -12.26 -8.06 7.12
CA THR A 168 -11.90 -6.69 7.52
C THR A 168 -12.73 -5.65 6.75
N TYR A 169 -12.92 -5.82 5.44
CA TYR A 169 -13.80 -4.92 4.66
C TYR A 169 -15.23 -4.93 5.18
N ARG A 170 -15.83 -6.12 5.47
CA ARG A 170 -17.19 -6.20 6.02
C ARG A 170 -17.29 -5.56 7.40
N GLU A 171 -16.27 -5.70 8.23
CA GLU A 171 -16.22 -5.06 9.54
C GLU A 171 -16.17 -3.53 9.42
N VAL A 172 -15.30 -2.98 8.55
CA VAL A 172 -15.22 -1.54 8.28
C VAL A 172 -16.56 -1.00 7.77
N ILE A 173 -17.16 -1.67 6.76
CA ILE A 173 -18.50 -1.30 6.26
C ILE A 173 -19.52 -1.32 7.39
N GLY A 174 -19.55 -2.36 8.20
CA GLY A 174 -20.49 -2.48 9.32
C GLY A 174 -20.39 -1.33 10.32
N ARG A 175 -19.17 -0.89 10.66
CA ARG A 175 -18.95 0.28 11.52
C ARG A 175 -19.52 1.57 10.90
N HIS A 176 -19.29 1.78 9.62
CA HIS A 176 -19.70 3.03 8.94
C HIS A 176 -21.14 3.02 8.42
N ASN A 177 -21.74 1.84 8.23
CA ASN A 177 -23.16 1.71 7.86
C ASN A 177 -24.12 2.03 9.02
N SER A 178 -23.72 1.73 10.27
CA SER A 178 -24.55 2.04 11.44
C SER A 178 -24.77 3.53 11.66
N GLU A 179 -23.89 4.37 11.09
CA GLU A 179 -24.00 5.82 11.13
C GLU A 179 -24.91 6.38 10.01
N LEU A 180 -25.17 5.59 8.98
CA LEU A 180 -25.97 5.96 7.79
C LEU A 180 -27.20 5.04 7.78
N ALA A 181 -28.35 5.54 8.20
CA ALA A 181 -29.57 4.76 8.50
C ALA A 181 -30.17 3.93 7.34
N SER A 182 -29.54 3.76 6.19
CA SER A 182 -30.04 2.92 5.06
C SER A 182 -29.08 2.71 3.88
N CYS A 183 -27.77 2.53 4.05
CA CYS A 183 -26.90 2.35 2.90
C CYS A 183 -26.67 0.88 2.55
N ALA A 184 -26.90 0.48 1.28
CA ALA A 184 -26.52 -0.81 0.76
C ALA A 184 -24.99 -0.89 0.60
N ALA A 185 -24.39 -2.08 0.72
CA ALA A 185 -22.95 -2.28 0.50
C ALA A 185 -22.47 -1.79 -0.88
N LEU A 186 -23.35 -1.74 -1.88
CA LEU A 186 -23.09 -1.21 -3.23
C LEU A 186 -22.84 0.32 -3.27
N GLU A 187 -23.07 1.05 -2.20
CA GLU A 187 -22.74 2.47 -2.09
C GLU A 187 -21.30 2.69 -1.59
N PHE A 188 -20.59 1.61 -1.28
CA PHE A 188 -19.18 1.64 -0.89
C PHE A 188 -18.30 1.28 -2.07
N TRP A 189 -17.24 2.05 -2.22
CA TRP A 189 -16.20 1.84 -3.23
C TRP A 189 -14.84 1.75 -2.57
N MET A 190 -14.03 0.79 -2.98
CA MET A 190 -12.61 0.75 -2.64
C MET A 190 -11.79 1.26 -3.82
N LEU A 191 -10.92 2.23 -3.57
CA LEU A 191 -10.04 2.86 -4.54
C LEU A 191 -8.59 2.60 -4.12
N GLY A 192 -7.84 1.88 -4.95
CA GLY A 192 -6.45 1.54 -4.62
C GLY A 192 -5.69 0.92 -5.76
N ASN A 193 -4.38 0.71 -5.56
CA ASN A 193 -3.45 0.22 -6.58
C ASN A 193 -3.15 -1.28 -6.47
N SER A 194 -3.61 -1.96 -5.42
CA SER A 194 -3.31 -3.36 -5.18
C SER A 194 -4.46 -4.29 -5.56
N PRO A 195 -4.30 -5.14 -6.60
CA PRO A 195 -5.26 -6.21 -6.85
C PRO A 195 -5.49 -7.13 -5.65
N ARG A 196 -4.41 -7.45 -4.91
CA ARG A 196 -4.42 -8.40 -3.79
C ARG A 196 -5.12 -7.85 -2.55
N SER A 197 -4.85 -6.59 -2.19
CA SER A 197 -5.30 -6.00 -0.93
C SER A 197 -6.49 -5.08 -1.09
N ASP A 198 -6.59 -4.36 -2.23
CA ASP A 198 -7.65 -3.37 -2.42
C ASP A 198 -8.81 -3.94 -3.24
N ILE A 199 -8.54 -4.57 -4.38
CA ILE A 199 -9.57 -4.83 -5.37
C ILE A 199 -10.29 -6.16 -5.10
N ASN A 200 -9.57 -7.29 -5.15
CA ASN A 200 -10.18 -8.61 -5.01
C ASN A 200 -10.90 -8.79 -3.66
N PRO A 201 -10.31 -8.42 -2.49
CA PRO A 201 -11.00 -8.60 -1.22
C PRO A 201 -12.18 -7.62 -1.03
N ALA A 202 -12.12 -6.40 -1.59
CA ALA A 202 -13.25 -5.48 -1.56
C ALA A 202 -14.43 -6.03 -2.39
N LEU A 203 -14.19 -6.51 -3.61
CA LEU A 203 -15.19 -7.18 -4.42
C LEU A 203 -15.77 -8.41 -3.69
N ALA A 204 -14.93 -9.24 -3.09
CA ALA A 204 -15.36 -10.41 -2.31
C ALA A 204 -16.16 -10.03 -1.04
N ALA A 205 -16.02 -8.81 -0.55
CA ALA A 205 -16.79 -8.27 0.57
C ALA A 205 -18.10 -7.60 0.16
N GLY A 206 -18.36 -7.43 -1.15
CA GLY A 206 -19.59 -6.85 -1.68
C GLY A 206 -19.47 -5.38 -2.12
N LEU A 207 -18.29 -4.76 -2.07
CA LEU A 207 -18.05 -3.39 -2.51
C LEU A 207 -17.90 -3.33 -4.04
N ASN A 208 -18.06 -2.12 -4.57
CA ASN A 208 -17.50 -1.76 -5.86
C ASN A 208 -16.02 -1.41 -5.72
N ALA A 209 -15.28 -1.40 -6.84
CA ALA A 209 -13.85 -1.10 -6.79
C ALA A 209 -13.39 -0.20 -7.95
N VAL A 210 -12.37 0.62 -7.68
CA VAL A 210 -11.59 1.34 -8.69
C VAL A 210 -10.14 0.91 -8.57
N PHE A 211 -9.62 0.27 -9.60
CA PHE A 211 -8.21 -0.07 -9.70
C PHE A 211 -7.46 1.11 -10.30
N LEU A 212 -6.58 1.69 -9.49
CA LEU A 212 -5.70 2.80 -9.85
C LEU A 212 -4.31 2.23 -10.14
N PHE A 213 -4.00 2.02 -11.41
CA PHE A 213 -2.71 1.45 -11.78
C PHE A 213 -1.54 2.33 -11.30
N HIS A 214 -0.60 1.72 -10.57
CA HIS A 214 0.66 2.35 -10.19
C HIS A 214 1.86 1.48 -10.61
N LYS A 215 2.83 2.08 -11.29
CA LYS A 215 3.99 1.37 -11.88
C LYS A 215 4.91 0.71 -10.85
N HIS A 216 4.91 1.23 -9.63
CA HIS A 216 5.75 0.77 -8.54
C HIS A 216 4.97 -0.03 -7.47
N THR A 217 3.77 -0.50 -7.79
CA THR A 217 3.05 -1.41 -6.86
C THR A 217 3.97 -2.56 -6.43
N TRP A 218 4.02 -2.81 -5.13
CA TRP A 218 4.89 -3.83 -4.56
C TRP A 218 4.64 -5.22 -5.15
N VAL A 219 5.71 -5.96 -5.46
CA VAL A 219 5.61 -7.26 -6.14
C VAL A 219 4.73 -8.27 -5.40
N LEU A 220 4.67 -8.21 -4.06
CA LEU A 220 3.82 -9.09 -3.25
C LEU A 220 2.33 -8.71 -3.28
N GLU A 221 1.99 -7.54 -3.81
CA GLU A 221 0.61 -7.08 -4.03
C GLU A 221 0.08 -7.43 -5.44
N HIS A 222 0.94 -7.93 -6.32
CA HIS A 222 0.54 -8.34 -7.66
C HIS A 222 -0.20 -9.67 -7.62
N THR A 223 -1.40 -9.67 -8.15
CA THR A 223 -2.19 -10.87 -8.47
C THR A 223 -3.11 -10.55 -9.65
N ALA A 224 -3.72 -11.55 -10.25
CA ALA A 224 -4.77 -11.32 -11.24
C ALA A 224 -5.99 -10.68 -10.58
N LEU A 225 -6.68 -9.83 -11.33
CA LEU A 225 -8.01 -9.36 -10.92
C LEU A 225 -9.00 -10.51 -11.01
N ASP A 226 -9.78 -10.70 -9.96
CA ASP A 226 -10.83 -11.70 -9.92
C ASP A 226 -12.02 -11.28 -10.80
N PRO A 227 -12.83 -12.23 -11.28
CA PRO A 227 -14.07 -11.92 -11.97
C PRO A 227 -15.00 -11.05 -11.11
N VAL A 228 -15.53 -9.99 -11.71
CA VAL A 228 -16.41 -9.05 -10.98
C VAL A 228 -17.75 -9.75 -10.65
N PRO A 229 -18.15 -9.81 -9.39
CA PRO A 229 -19.43 -10.40 -9.00
C PRO A 229 -20.62 -9.66 -9.61
N VAL A 230 -21.74 -10.40 -9.83
CA VAL A 230 -22.96 -9.82 -10.40
C VAL A 230 -23.48 -8.68 -9.51
N GLY A 231 -23.75 -7.53 -10.11
CA GLY A 231 -24.26 -6.34 -9.44
C GLY A 231 -23.19 -5.38 -8.92
N GLN A 232 -21.93 -5.80 -8.91
CA GLN A 232 -20.79 -4.94 -8.56
C GLN A 232 -20.13 -4.34 -9.79
N GLN A 233 -19.32 -3.32 -9.58
CA GLN A 233 -18.59 -2.63 -10.63
C GLN A 233 -17.08 -2.63 -10.30
N LEU A 234 -16.26 -2.82 -11.32
CA LEU A 234 -14.83 -2.59 -11.31
C LEU A 234 -14.50 -1.58 -12.42
N ILE A 235 -13.83 -0.50 -12.05
CA ILE A 235 -13.36 0.53 -12.98
C ILE A 235 -11.83 0.55 -12.90
N GLU A 236 -11.16 0.54 -14.05
CA GLU A 236 -9.71 0.62 -14.14
C GLU A 236 -9.28 1.99 -14.64
N LEU A 237 -8.38 2.65 -13.92
CA LEU A 237 -7.88 3.98 -14.23
C LEU A 237 -6.36 4.02 -14.19
N ASP A 238 -5.79 4.84 -15.06
CA ASP A 238 -4.35 5.13 -15.13
C ASP A 238 -3.98 6.50 -14.52
N SER A 239 -4.95 7.21 -13.95
CA SER A 239 -4.75 8.52 -13.35
C SER A 239 -5.80 8.80 -12.26
N PHE A 240 -5.33 9.28 -11.11
CA PHE A 240 -6.17 9.65 -9.97
C PHE A 240 -7.16 10.79 -10.33
N ALA A 241 -6.72 11.77 -11.12
CA ALA A 241 -7.55 12.91 -11.54
C ALA A 241 -8.80 12.49 -12.34
N LYS A 242 -8.81 11.31 -12.97
CA LYS A 242 -9.99 10.80 -13.69
C LYS A 242 -11.17 10.46 -12.77
N LEU A 243 -10.95 10.33 -11.47
CA LEU A 243 -12.00 10.07 -10.49
C LEU A 243 -13.08 11.15 -10.49
N CYS A 244 -12.73 12.42 -10.65
CA CYS A 244 -13.73 13.53 -10.72
C CYS A 244 -14.68 13.42 -11.92
N ALA A 245 -14.33 12.68 -12.96
CA ALA A 245 -15.21 12.46 -14.11
C ALA A 245 -16.19 11.28 -13.89
N ILE A 246 -15.97 10.48 -12.85
CA ILE A 246 -16.75 9.29 -12.50
C ILE A 246 -17.65 9.57 -11.30
N PHE A 247 -17.10 10.17 -10.29
CA PHE A 247 -17.72 10.55 -9.03
C PHE A 247 -17.96 12.05 -8.99
#